data_b0370099907e2cc95285c0dc8040a5bf
#
_entry.id   b0370099907e2cc95285c0dc8040a5bf
#
_cell.length_a   1.000
_cell.length_b   1.000
_cell.length_c   1.000
_cell.angle_alpha   90.00
_cell.angle_beta   90.00
_cell.angle_gamma   90.00
#
_symmetry.space_group_name_H-M   'P 1'
#
loop_
_entity.id
_entity.type
_entity.pdbx_description
1 polymer ?
#
loop_
_entity_poly.entity_id
_entity_poly.type
_entity_poly.pdbx_seq_one_letter_code
_entity_poly.pdbx_strand_id
1 'polypeptide(L)' 'MSRKRDYYEILGVERSVTEDDLKKAYRKLAVKFHPDKNPDDDSAEAKFKEVGEAYEVLS' A
#
# COMPACT_ATOMS: atom_id res chain seq x y z
N MET A 1 -13.56 -14.99 -2.49
CA MET A 1 -12.25 -14.50 -2.08
C MET A 1 -12.36 -13.13 -1.46
N SER A 2 -11.68 -12.91 -0.37
CA SER A 2 -11.77 -11.66 0.36
C SER A 2 -10.81 -10.61 -0.22
N ARG A 3 -11.33 -9.45 -0.60
CA ARG A 3 -10.51 -8.33 -1.06
C ARG A 3 -9.52 -7.88 0.02
N LYS A 4 -9.89 -8.04 1.29
CA LYS A 4 -9.02 -7.69 2.40
C LYS A 4 -7.71 -8.47 2.38
N ARG A 5 -7.76 -9.72 1.93
CA ARG A 5 -6.56 -10.55 1.82
C ARG A 5 -5.61 -9.96 0.79
N ASP A 6 -6.13 -9.51 -0.34
CA ASP A 6 -5.33 -8.90 -1.39
C ASP A 6 -4.72 -7.60 -0.92
N TYR A 7 -5.44 -6.83 -0.12
CA TYR A 7 -4.93 -5.57 0.42
C TYR A 7 -3.77 -5.80 1.40
N TYR A 8 -3.83 -6.86 2.20
CA TYR A 8 -2.71 -7.20 3.06
C TYR A 8 -1.47 -7.53 2.23
N GLU A 9 -1.64 -8.25 1.14
CA GLU A 9 -0.54 -8.58 0.23
C GLU A 9 0.02 -7.32 -0.44
N ILE A 10 -0.84 -6.42 -0.86
CA ILE A 10 -0.43 -5.17 -1.49
C ILE A 10 0.48 -4.36 -0.54
N LEU A 11 0.14 -4.32 0.73
CA LEU A 11 0.94 -3.62 1.73
C LEU A 11 2.10 -4.44 2.26
N GLY A 12 2.17 -5.72 1.89
CA GLY A 12 3.24 -6.61 2.35
C GLY A 12 3.21 -6.87 3.84
N VAL A 13 2.01 -6.95 4.42
CA VAL A 13 1.84 -7.16 5.84
C VAL A 13 1.00 -8.41 6.12
N GLU A 14 1.07 -8.92 7.33
CA GLU A 14 0.27 -10.05 7.75
C GLU A 14 -1.09 -9.59 8.23
N ARG A 15 -2.06 -10.51 8.25
CA ARG A 15 -3.41 -10.21 8.73
C ARG A 15 -3.45 -9.79 10.18
N SER A 16 -2.45 -10.20 10.95
CA SER A 16 -2.33 -9.87 12.37
C SER A 16 -1.63 -8.53 12.61
N VAL A 17 -1.33 -7.79 11.55
CA VAL A 17 -0.62 -6.51 11.64
C VAL A 17 -1.35 -5.54 12.56
N THR A 18 -0.59 -4.82 13.39
CA THR A 18 -1.15 -3.77 14.23
C THR A 18 -1.41 -2.52 13.39
N GLU A 19 -2.23 -1.62 13.90
CA GLU A 19 -2.53 -0.37 13.21
C GLU A 19 -1.28 0.47 12.98
N ASP A 20 -0.40 0.50 13.98
CA ASP A 20 0.87 1.23 13.87
C ASP A 20 1.76 0.65 12.77
N ASP A 21 1.88 -0.67 12.73
CA ASP A 21 2.69 -1.35 11.72
C ASP A 21 2.08 -1.21 10.33
N LEU A 22 0.76 -1.23 10.25
CA LEU A 22 0.04 -1.00 8.99
C LEU A 22 0.37 0.39 8.45
N LYS A 23 0.34 1.39 9.30
CA LYS A 23 0.66 2.77 8.93
C LYS A 23 2.11 2.90 8.44
N LYS A 24 3.04 2.23 9.14
CA LYS A 24 4.45 2.24 8.74
C LYS A 24 4.65 1.60 7.37
N ALA A 25 4.00 0.47 7.13
CA ALA A 25 4.07 -0.22 5.84
C ALA A 25 3.52 0.66 4.72
N TYR A 26 2.38 1.29 4.97
CA TYR A 26 1.78 2.21 4.02
C TYR A 26 2.74 3.35 3.67
N ARG A 27 3.32 3.98 4.68
CA ARG A 27 4.24 5.11 4.45
C ARG A 27 5.45 4.71 3.62
N LYS A 28 6.04 3.56 3.92
CA LYS A 28 7.19 3.06 3.14
C LYS A 28 6.85 2.88 1.68
N LEU A 29 5.73 2.25 1.41
CA LEU A 29 5.32 2.00 0.03
C LEU A 29 4.87 3.28 -0.66
N ALA A 30 4.20 4.17 0.06
CA ALA A 30 3.78 5.45 -0.50
C ALA A 30 4.99 6.29 -0.94
N VAL A 31 6.06 6.29 -0.16
CA VAL A 31 7.29 6.97 -0.52
C VAL A 31 7.97 6.30 -1.71
N LYS A 32 8.03 4.96 -1.69
CA LYS A 32 8.69 4.20 -2.75
C LYS A 32 8.02 4.40 -4.11
N PHE A 33 6.70 4.43 -4.15
CA PHE A 33 5.94 4.54 -5.39
C PHE A 33 5.36 5.93 -5.65
N HIS A 34 5.80 6.93 -4.90
CA HIS A 34 5.28 8.28 -5.06
C HIS A 34 5.54 8.81 -6.47
N PRO A 35 4.53 9.42 -7.10
CA PRO A 35 4.67 9.93 -8.47
C PRO A 35 5.79 10.95 -8.63
N ASP A 36 6.06 11.75 -7.60
CA ASP A 36 7.13 12.76 -7.65
C ASP A 36 8.51 12.11 -7.76
N LYS A 37 8.67 10.91 -7.20
CA LYS A 37 9.94 10.18 -7.27
C LYS A 37 10.04 9.31 -8.51
N ASN A 38 8.90 9.01 -9.12
CA ASN A 38 8.82 8.12 -10.28
C ASN A 38 7.96 8.77 -11.37
N PRO A 39 8.34 9.96 -11.85
CA PRO A 39 7.46 10.76 -12.74
C PRO A 39 7.14 10.09 -14.07
N ASP A 40 8.00 9.23 -14.56
CA ASP A 40 7.82 8.57 -15.85
C ASP A 40 7.45 7.10 -15.72
N ASP A 41 7.04 6.68 -14.52
CA ASP A 41 6.73 5.27 -14.26
C ASP A 41 5.25 5.07 -13.97
N ASP A 42 4.52 4.62 -14.98
CA ASP A 42 3.09 4.35 -14.85
C ASP A 42 2.82 3.22 -13.86
N SER A 43 3.74 2.25 -13.77
CA SER A 43 3.61 1.15 -12.83
C SER A 43 3.67 1.64 -11.38
N ALA A 44 4.55 2.59 -11.11
CA ALA A 44 4.66 3.17 -9.77
C ALA A 44 3.39 3.92 -9.39
N GLU A 45 2.82 4.66 -10.33
CA GLU A 45 1.57 5.38 -10.09
C GLU A 45 0.42 4.42 -9.79
N ALA A 46 0.31 3.34 -10.55
CA ALA A 46 -0.71 2.33 -10.32
C ALA A 46 -0.55 1.69 -8.94
N LYS A 47 0.68 1.35 -8.56
CA LYS A 47 0.95 0.78 -7.26
C LYS A 47 0.69 1.76 -6.13
N PHE A 48 1.00 3.02 -6.33
CA PHE A 48 0.72 4.05 -5.33
C PHE A 48 -0.77 4.11 -5.03
N LYS A 49 -1.60 4.08 -6.06
CA LYS A 49 -3.06 4.06 -5.91
C LYS A 49 -3.54 2.82 -5.17
N GLU A 50 -3.00 1.66 -5.54
CA GLU A 50 -3.35 0.39 -4.87
C GLU A 50 -3.00 0.42 -3.39
N VAL A 51 -1.80 0.91 -3.07
CA VAL A 51 -1.33 1.03 -1.68
C VAL A 51 -2.26 1.94 -0.89
N GLY A 52 -2.63 3.07 -1.45
CA GLY A 52 -3.54 4.01 -0.80
C GLY A 52 -4.90 3.39 -0.54
N GLU A 53 -5.46 2.69 -1.53
CA GLU A 53 -6.74 2.02 -1.38
C GLU A 53 -6.67 0.93 -0.32
N ALA A 54 -5.61 0.13 -0.34
CA ALA A 54 -5.44 -0.94 0.63
C ALA A 54 -5.39 -0.41 2.06
N TYR A 55 -4.63 0.66 2.27
CA TYR A 55 -4.55 1.27 3.59
C TYR A 55 -5.91 1.80 4.04
N GLU A 56 -6.62 2.47 3.14
CA GLU A 56 -7.93 3.04 3.45
C GLU A 56 -8.93 1.97 3.86
N VAL A 57 -8.91 0.83 3.17
CA VAL A 57 -9.82 -0.27 3.48
C VAL A 57 -9.47 -0.95 4.79
N LEU A 58 -8.18 -1.10 5.09
CA LEU A 58 -7.71 -1.82 6.27
C LEU A 58 -7.62 -0.96 7.53
N SER A 59 -7.61 0.34 7.39
CA SER A 59 -7.49 1.24 8.55
C SER A 59 -8.80 1.48 9.29
#